data_26f152ac2be0f899685b4a7b1927a3fa
#
_entry.id   26f152ac2be0f899685b4a7b1927a3fa
#
_cell.length_a   1.000
_cell.length_b   1.000
_cell.length_c   1.000
_cell.angle_alpha   90.00
_cell.angle_beta   90.00
_cell.angle_gamma   90.00
#
_symmetry.space_group_name_H-M   'P 1'
#
loop_
_entity.id
_entity.type
_entity.pdbx_description
1 polymer ?
#
loop_
_entity_poly.entity_id
_entity_poly.type
_entity_poly.pdbx_seq_one_letter_code
_entity_poly.pdbx_strand_id
1 'polypeptide(L)'
;MSKLKGLLLTEGLHGMISQVEGLAKELDLDYFHEKIELNSFWKFIPPNLTPISKFVFKNQPRRDFDIIISCGRKSVIPSIYLKRNSKKKIINIHIQDPKISFDKFDFIVAPDHDGLKGPNVYTSKGAIHYLTTEEVNEAKNYLENKIEKNKDVVSLVLGGPTKHYDYSDANMINIFSKINKNLIDKNLQLIVVRSNRTPQKTIDLAKEYFNKSRIIIDNVDKKAYLSSLALSKYIVVTCDSSSMISEAALTGKPIYVAMIPPLKNDKRFKKFRDLFEKLNITRNLDKEFEIWNYEKLNETNRIASEIKKKIS
;
A
#
# COMPACT_ATOMS: atom_id res chain seq x y z
N MET A 1 13.12 -26.21 14.28
CA MET A 1 13.48 -26.11 12.86
C MET A 1 14.02 -24.72 12.60
N SER A 2 15.08 -24.57 11.78
CA SER A 2 15.55 -23.23 11.37
C SER A 2 14.49 -22.56 10.49
N LYS A 3 14.28 -21.24 10.65
CA LYS A 3 13.37 -20.48 9.79
C LYS A 3 13.83 -20.57 8.32
N LEU A 4 12.87 -20.63 7.40
CA LEU A 4 13.16 -20.54 5.96
C LEU A 4 13.70 -19.15 5.64
N LYS A 5 14.69 -19.10 4.75
CA LYS A 5 15.32 -17.86 4.30
C LYS A 5 14.58 -17.26 3.12
N GLY A 6 14.17 -16.00 3.25
CA GLY A 6 13.43 -15.25 2.25
C GLY A 6 14.30 -14.23 1.50
N LEU A 7 14.27 -14.25 0.18
CA LEU A 7 14.79 -13.19 -0.66
C LEU A 7 13.66 -12.28 -1.14
N LEU A 8 13.69 -11.01 -0.74
CA LEU A 8 12.71 -10.02 -1.15
C LEU A 8 13.24 -9.18 -2.31
N LEU A 9 12.61 -9.28 -3.48
CA LEU A 9 13.01 -8.60 -4.71
C LEU A 9 12.05 -7.49 -5.11
N THR A 10 12.52 -6.24 -5.11
CA THR A 10 11.72 -5.08 -5.55
C THR A 10 12.56 -4.05 -6.30
N GLU A 11 11.89 -3.06 -6.87
CA GLU A 11 12.54 -1.86 -7.43
C GLU A 11 12.94 -0.83 -6.36
N GLY A 12 12.65 -1.09 -5.07
CA GLY A 12 12.92 -0.19 -3.95
C GLY A 12 11.82 0.85 -3.70
N LEU A 13 10.64 0.74 -4.33
CA LEU A 13 9.50 1.60 -4.04
C LEU A 13 8.82 1.16 -2.74
N HIS A 14 8.51 2.11 -1.86
CA HIS A 14 7.99 1.86 -0.51
C HIS A 14 6.77 0.92 -0.51
N GLY A 15 5.78 1.15 -1.39
CA GLY A 15 4.60 0.29 -1.47
C GLY A 15 4.91 -1.15 -1.91
N MET A 16 5.97 -1.39 -2.71
CA MET A 16 6.40 -2.74 -3.06
C MET A 16 7.14 -3.41 -1.91
N ILE A 17 7.99 -2.64 -1.20
CA ILE A 17 8.69 -3.11 0.01
C ILE A 17 7.65 -3.54 1.05
N SER A 18 6.65 -2.70 1.31
CA SER A 18 5.57 -3.00 2.26
C SER A 18 4.86 -4.32 1.96
N GLN A 19 4.61 -4.62 0.68
CA GLN A 19 3.93 -5.84 0.27
C GLN A 19 4.80 -7.10 0.47
N VAL A 20 6.07 -7.07 0.05
CA VAL A 20 6.96 -8.24 0.20
C VAL A 20 7.33 -8.48 1.65
N GLU A 21 7.57 -7.43 2.45
CA GLU A 21 7.85 -7.54 3.88
C GLU A 21 6.64 -8.08 4.65
N GLY A 22 5.46 -7.56 4.36
CA GLY A 22 4.23 -8.02 5.00
C GLY A 22 4.05 -9.52 4.82
N LEU A 23 4.16 -9.99 3.58
CA LEU A 23 4.04 -11.41 3.30
C LEU A 23 5.17 -12.24 3.94
N ALA A 24 6.41 -11.75 3.94
CA ALA A 24 7.55 -12.43 4.55
C ALA A 24 7.40 -12.57 6.07
N LYS A 25 6.96 -11.51 6.75
CA LYS A 25 6.67 -11.53 8.19
C LYS A 25 5.57 -12.53 8.54
N GLU A 26 4.46 -12.51 7.82
CA GLU A 26 3.35 -13.43 8.03
C GLU A 26 3.72 -14.89 7.68
N LEU A 27 4.66 -15.12 6.77
CA LEU A 27 5.21 -16.44 6.48
C LEU A 27 6.29 -16.89 7.50
N ASP A 28 6.65 -16.04 8.46
CA ASP A 28 7.70 -16.27 9.48
C ASP A 28 9.08 -16.57 8.88
N LEU A 29 9.49 -15.80 7.86
CA LEU A 29 10.76 -15.96 7.18
C LEU A 29 11.88 -15.15 7.86
N ASP A 30 13.12 -15.71 7.84
CA ASP A 30 14.34 -14.90 7.98
C ASP A 30 14.67 -14.30 6.62
N TYR A 31 14.45 -13.00 6.43
CA TYR A 31 14.50 -12.39 5.11
C TYR A 31 15.50 -11.25 4.96
N PHE A 32 15.90 -11.03 3.72
CA PHE A 32 16.72 -9.89 3.32
C PHE A 32 16.24 -9.31 2.00
N HIS A 33 16.47 -8.00 1.82
CA HIS A 33 16.09 -7.28 0.62
C HIS A 33 17.22 -7.20 -0.39
N GLU A 34 16.85 -7.35 -1.66
CA GLU A 34 17.69 -7.00 -2.80
C GLU A 34 16.93 -6.08 -3.75
N LYS A 35 17.48 -4.90 -3.98
CA LYS A 35 16.96 -3.98 -4.98
C LYS A 35 17.38 -4.43 -6.36
N ILE A 36 16.40 -4.72 -7.23
CA ILE A 36 16.67 -5.14 -8.60
C ILE A 36 16.86 -3.94 -9.52
N GLU A 37 17.96 -3.98 -10.28
CA GLU A 37 18.22 -3.06 -11.37
C GLU A 37 18.33 -3.82 -12.69
N LEU A 38 17.41 -3.54 -13.63
CA LEU A 38 17.52 -4.04 -14.98
C LEU A 38 18.57 -3.24 -15.77
N ASN A 39 19.26 -3.89 -16.70
CA ASN A 39 20.06 -3.21 -17.70
C ASN A 39 19.20 -2.29 -18.57
N SER A 40 19.79 -1.20 -19.04
CA SER A 40 19.04 -0.03 -19.60
C SER A 40 18.01 -0.41 -20.67
N PHE A 41 18.37 -1.26 -21.60
CA PHE A 41 17.49 -1.74 -22.66
C PHE A 41 16.25 -2.47 -22.10
N TRP A 42 16.43 -3.39 -21.14
CA TRP A 42 15.37 -4.24 -20.61
C TRP A 42 14.37 -3.52 -19.71
N LYS A 43 14.70 -2.31 -19.26
CA LYS A 43 13.78 -1.47 -18.47
C LYS A 43 12.48 -1.12 -19.23
N PHE A 44 12.52 -1.11 -20.55
CA PHE A 44 11.40 -0.72 -21.40
C PHE A 44 10.65 -1.93 -21.99
N ILE A 45 11.26 -3.11 -21.99
CA ILE A 45 10.68 -4.32 -22.57
C ILE A 45 9.72 -5.00 -21.59
N PRO A 46 8.50 -5.39 -22.01
CA PRO A 46 7.58 -6.16 -21.17
C PRO A 46 8.16 -7.52 -20.76
N PRO A 47 7.78 -8.09 -19.58
CA PRO A 47 8.30 -9.37 -19.11
C PRO A 47 8.11 -10.52 -20.10
N ASN A 48 6.99 -10.61 -20.80
CA ASN A 48 6.69 -11.65 -21.78
C ASN A 48 7.58 -11.61 -23.03
N LEU A 49 8.24 -10.47 -23.31
CA LEU A 49 9.18 -10.29 -24.42
C LEU A 49 10.63 -10.23 -23.94
N THR A 50 10.88 -10.37 -22.64
CA THR A 50 12.20 -10.31 -22.04
C THR A 50 12.75 -11.73 -21.81
N PRO A 51 13.98 -12.07 -22.28
CA PRO A 51 14.55 -13.38 -22.09
C PRO A 51 14.85 -13.64 -20.59
N ILE A 52 14.69 -14.89 -20.16
CA ILE A 52 15.04 -15.31 -18.81
C ILE A 52 16.53 -15.56 -18.74
N SER A 53 17.32 -14.51 -18.53
CA SER A 53 18.78 -14.53 -18.57
C SER A 53 19.40 -13.58 -17.56
N LYS A 54 20.62 -13.92 -17.09
CA LYS A 54 21.43 -13.06 -16.22
C LYS A 54 21.78 -11.70 -16.83
N PHE A 55 21.80 -11.60 -18.15
CA PHE A 55 22.08 -10.34 -18.87
C PHE A 55 20.95 -9.30 -18.77
N VAL A 56 19.80 -9.68 -18.24
CA VAL A 56 18.67 -8.75 -18.08
C VAL A 56 18.86 -7.80 -16.90
N PHE A 57 19.56 -8.22 -15.86
CA PHE A 57 19.70 -7.46 -14.62
C PHE A 57 21.16 -7.43 -14.14
N LYS A 58 21.51 -6.39 -13.35
CA LYS A 58 22.89 -6.09 -12.97
C LYS A 58 23.38 -6.93 -11.80
N ASN A 59 22.54 -7.06 -10.75
CA ASN A 59 22.95 -7.61 -9.48
C ASN A 59 22.32 -8.98 -9.24
N GLN A 60 23.12 -9.93 -8.75
CA GLN A 60 22.64 -11.22 -8.27
C GLN A 60 22.78 -11.29 -6.75
N PRO A 61 21.78 -11.84 -6.03
CA PRO A 61 21.90 -12.02 -4.58
C PRO A 61 23.05 -12.96 -4.26
N ARG A 62 23.83 -12.60 -3.24
CA ARG A 62 25.01 -13.35 -2.79
C ARG A 62 24.69 -14.32 -1.63
N ARG A 63 23.51 -14.18 -1.02
CA ARG A 63 23.09 -15.01 0.12
C ARG A 63 22.23 -16.17 -0.34
N ASP A 64 22.24 -17.23 0.46
CA ASP A 64 21.37 -18.39 0.25
C ASP A 64 19.94 -18.10 0.67
N PHE A 65 18.95 -18.63 -0.04
CA PHE A 65 17.52 -18.43 0.22
C PHE A 65 16.69 -19.66 -0.21
N ASP A 66 15.54 -19.84 0.41
CA ASP A 66 14.62 -20.94 0.15
C ASP A 66 13.36 -20.44 -0.59
N ILE A 67 12.99 -19.19 -0.34
CA ILE A 67 11.79 -18.54 -0.89
C ILE A 67 12.20 -17.21 -1.52
N ILE A 68 11.67 -16.92 -2.71
CA ILE A 68 11.71 -15.61 -3.34
C ILE A 68 10.33 -14.98 -3.22
N ILE A 69 10.25 -13.77 -2.68
CA ILE A 69 9.05 -12.94 -2.75
C ILE A 69 9.38 -11.71 -3.59
N SER A 70 8.78 -11.60 -4.76
CA SER A 70 9.05 -10.53 -5.70
C SER A 70 7.82 -9.64 -5.91
N CYS A 71 8.02 -8.33 -6.09
CA CYS A 71 6.94 -7.39 -6.37
C CYS A 71 7.34 -6.39 -7.45
N GLY A 72 6.43 -6.19 -8.41
CA GLY A 72 6.58 -5.24 -9.48
C GLY A 72 7.25 -5.80 -10.74
N ARG A 73 7.05 -5.09 -11.86
CA ARG A 73 7.41 -5.55 -13.20
C ARG A 73 8.89 -5.93 -13.37
N LYS A 74 9.81 -5.15 -12.79
CA LYS A 74 11.25 -5.38 -12.99
C LYS A 74 11.79 -6.58 -12.23
N SER A 75 11.10 -7.06 -11.18
CA SER A 75 11.50 -8.23 -10.42
C SER A 75 11.04 -9.57 -11.04
N VAL A 76 10.15 -9.53 -12.04
CA VAL A 76 9.57 -10.73 -12.68
C VAL A 76 10.65 -11.65 -13.27
N ILE A 77 11.42 -11.16 -14.24
CA ILE A 77 12.45 -11.97 -14.91
C ILE A 77 13.58 -12.38 -13.97
N PRO A 78 14.12 -11.48 -13.11
CA PRO A 78 15.11 -11.87 -12.13
C PRO A 78 14.65 -13.00 -11.20
N SER A 79 13.42 -12.95 -10.68
CA SER A 79 12.91 -14.01 -9.77
C SER A 79 12.81 -15.37 -10.47
N ILE A 80 12.33 -15.39 -11.72
CA ILE A 80 12.24 -16.61 -12.52
C ILE A 80 13.64 -17.16 -12.82
N TYR A 81 14.59 -16.29 -13.21
CA TYR A 81 15.97 -16.68 -13.48
C TYR A 81 16.63 -17.31 -12.25
N LEU A 82 16.51 -16.67 -11.08
CA LEU A 82 17.08 -17.15 -9.83
C LEU A 82 16.52 -18.51 -9.43
N LYS A 83 15.20 -18.71 -9.53
CA LYS A 83 14.58 -20.02 -9.29
C LYS A 83 15.13 -21.10 -10.22
N ARG A 84 15.19 -20.82 -11.54
CA ARG A 84 15.64 -21.81 -12.54
C ARG A 84 17.09 -22.22 -12.41
N ASN A 85 17.95 -21.31 -11.95
CA ASN A 85 19.38 -21.53 -11.86
C ASN A 85 19.84 -21.92 -10.45
N SER A 86 18.92 -22.15 -9.53
CA SER A 86 19.20 -22.66 -8.19
C SER A 86 19.50 -24.16 -8.23
N LYS A 87 20.49 -24.60 -7.44
CA LYS A 87 20.79 -26.04 -7.23
C LYS A 87 19.78 -26.74 -6.31
N LYS A 88 18.98 -25.97 -5.55
CA LYS A 88 17.95 -26.47 -4.65
C LYS A 88 16.57 -26.03 -5.11
N LYS A 89 15.54 -26.69 -4.60
CA LYS A 89 14.13 -26.28 -4.84
C LYS A 89 13.87 -24.93 -4.20
N ILE A 90 13.53 -23.92 -4.99
CA ILE A 90 13.17 -22.59 -4.56
C ILE A 90 11.67 -22.37 -4.80
N ILE A 91 10.99 -21.84 -3.80
CA ILE A 91 9.59 -21.36 -3.93
C ILE A 91 9.64 -19.92 -4.44
N ASN A 92 8.91 -19.63 -5.53
CA ASN A 92 8.85 -18.29 -6.12
C ASN A 92 7.44 -17.72 -6.00
N ILE A 93 7.28 -16.67 -5.20
CA ILE A 93 6.03 -15.93 -4.98
C ILE A 93 6.16 -14.59 -5.68
N HIS A 94 5.18 -14.23 -6.52
CA HIS A 94 5.13 -12.91 -7.14
C HIS A 94 3.90 -12.14 -6.69
N ILE A 95 4.09 -10.88 -6.31
CA ILE A 95 3.01 -9.98 -5.92
C ILE A 95 2.74 -9.02 -7.06
N GLN A 96 1.48 -8.86 -7.45
CA GLN A 96 0.90 -8.17 -8.60
C GLN A 96 0.86 -9.06 -9.85
N ASP A 97 0.32 -8.50 -10.95
CA ASP A 97 0.25 -9.18 -12.24
C ASP A 97 1.65 -9.27 -12.89
N PRO A 98 2.22 -10.47 -13.08
CA PRO A 98 3.57 -10.62 -13.62
C PRO A 98 3.66 -10.30 -15.12
N LYS A 99 2.54 -10.18 -15.84
CA LYS A 99 2.49 -9.96 -17.30
C LYS A 99 3.29 -11.00 -18.10
N ILE A 100 3.34 -12.22 -17.61
CA ILE A 100 3.94 -13.41 -18.22
C ILE A 100 3.17 -14.64 -17.75
N SER A 101 3.39 -15.80 -18.38
CA SER A 101 2.72 -17.07 -18.01
C SER A 101 2.87 -17.39 -16.52
N PHE A 102 1.77 -17.76 -15.87
CA PHE A 102 1.66 -17.98 -14.43
C PHE A 102 2.37 -19.24 -13.94
N ASP A 103 2.61 -20.21 -14.82
CA ASP A 103 3.37 -21.44 -14.56
C ASP A 103 4.83 -21.20 -14.13
N LYS A 104 5.35 -19.99 -14.33
CA LYS A 104 6.70 -19.59 -13.91
C LYS A 104 6.82 -19.35 -12.39
N PHE A 105 5.69 -19.28 -11.69
CA PHE A 105 5.59 -19.00 -10.26
C PHE A 105 4.89 -20.14 -9.53
N ASP A 106 5.25 -20.36 -8.28
CA ASP A 106 4.52 -21.29 -7.42
C ASP A 106 3.25 -20.60 -6.88
N PHE A 107 3.35 -19.30 -6.58
CA PHE A 107 2.24 -18.49 -6.09
C PHE A 107 2.27 -17.09 -6.73
N ILE A 108 1.09 -16.59 -7.09
CA ILE A 108 0.88 -15.21 -7.52
C ILE A 108 -0.14 -14.59 -6.57
N VAL A 109 0.21 -13.46 -5.97
CA VAL A 109 -0.68 -12.68 -5.10
C VAL A 109 -1.08 -11.40 -5.81
N ALA A 110 -2.35 -11.20 -6.07
CA ALA A 110 -2.83 -10.03 -6.78
C ALA A 110 -4.15 -9.51 -6.20
N PRO A 111 -4.41 -8.18 -6.25
CA PRO A 111 -5.71 -7.66 -5.86
C PRO A 111 -6.85 -8.15 -6.77
N ASP A 112 -8.03 -8.40 -6.21
CA ASP A 112 -9.23 -8.84 -6.94
C ASP A 112 -9.56 -7.96 -8.14
N HIS A 113 -9.33 -6.65 -8.02
CA HIS A 113 -9.61 -5.69 -9.09
C HIS A 113 -8.69 -5.82 -10.31
N ASP A 114 -7.59 -6.57 -10.21
CA ASP A 114 -6.74 -6.90 -11.36
C ASP A 114 -7.34 -8.03 -12.21
N GLY A 115 -8.29 -8.79 -11.67
CA GLY A 115 -9.06 -9.80 -12.39
C GLY A 115 -8.26 -11.03 -12.82
N LEU A 116 -7.11 -11.30 -12.16
CA LEU A 116 -6.30 -12.48 -12.45
C LEU A 116 -6.99 -13.75 -11.96
N LYS A 117 -6.89 -14.83 -12.75
CA LYS A 117 -7.43 -16.15 -12.43
C LYS A 117 -6.43 -17.23 -12.82
N GLY A 118 -6.22 -18.20 -11.95
CA GLY A 118 -5.34 -19.34 -12.18
C GLY A 118 -5.24 -20.24 -10.96
N PRO A 119 -4.74 -21.47 -11.11
CA PRO A 119 -4.68 -22.44 -10.01
C PRO A 119 -3.68 -22.04 -8.91
N ASN A 120 -2.73 -21.17 -9.22
CA ASN A 120 -1.71 -20.63 -8.32
C ASN A 120 -1.89 -19.13 -8.04
N VAL A 121 -3.06 -18.56 -8.37
CA VAL A 121 -3.40 -17.15 -8.12
C VAL A 121 -4.21 -17.02 -6.85
N TYR A 122 -3.72 -16.22 -5.92
CA TYR A 122 -4.34 -15.87 -4.65
C TYR A 122 -4.74 -14.40 -4.68
N THR A 123 -6.02 -14.14 -4.62
CA THR A 123 -6.52 -12.77 -4.74
C THR A 123 -6.77 -12.14 -3.37
N SER A 124 -6.50 -10.84 -3.25
CA SER A 124 -6.75 -10.04 -2.06
C SER A 124 -7.77 -8.93 -2.33
N LYS A 125 -8.65 -8.64 -1.40
CA LYS A 125 -9.63 -7.55 -1.51
C LYS A 125 -8.92 -6.20 -1.68
N GLY A 126 -7.88 -5.96 -0.86
CA GLY A 126 -7.02 -4.77 -0.93
C GLY A 126 -5.56 -5.10 -1.19
N ALA A 127 -4.70 -4.09 -1.18
CA ALA A 127 -3.26 -4.31 -1.21
C ALA A 127 -2.80 -4.97 0.10
N ILE A 128 -1.99 -6.01 0.01
CA ILE A 128 -1.29 -6.57 1.17
C ILE A 128 -0.20 -5.59 1.63
N HIS A 129 0.13 -5.58 2.91
CA HIS A 129 1.09 -4.64 3.52
C HIS A 129 1.68 -5.21 4.81
N TYR A 130 2.75 -4.60 5.31
CA TYR A 130 3.43 -5.05 6.53
C TYR A 130 2.80 -4.55 7.84
N LEU A 131 1.84 -3.62 7.78
CA LEU A 131 1.26 -3.04 8.99
C LEU A 131 0.40 -4.06 9.73
N THR A 132 0.53 -4.06 11.04
CA THR A 132 -0.31 -4.83 11.97
C THR A 132 -1.14 -3.90 12.86
N THR A 133 -2.20 -4.43 13.45
CA THR A 133 -3.03 -3.67 14.40
C THR A 133 -2.21 -3.24 15.63
N GLU A 134 -1.28 -4.09 16.06
CA GLU A 134 -0.38 -3.86 17.19
C GLU A 134 0.55 -2.68 16.89
N GLU A 135 1.25 -2.67 15.73
CA GLU A 135 2.12 -1.56 15.32
C GLU A 135 1.35 -0.22 15.26
N VAL A 136 0.10 -0.24 14.77
CA VAL A 136 -0.75 0.96 14.75
C VAL A 136 -1.07 1.43 16.17
N ASN A 137 -1.47 0.52 17.07
CA ASN A 137 -1.84 0.87 18.44
C ASN A 137 -0.63 1.36 19.25
N GLU A 138 0.54 0.74 19.13
CA GLU A 138 1.79 1.15 19.80
C GLU A 138 2.24 2.55 19.38
N ALA A 139 1.99 2.94 18.14
CA ALA A 139 2.33 4.28 17.65
C ALA A 139 1.44 5.40 18.22
N LYS A 140 0.34 5.09 18.89
CA LYS A 140 -0.65 6.06 19.39
C LYS A 140 0.00 7.22 20.14
N ASN A 141 0.88 6.91 21.09
CA ASN A 141 1.50 7.90 21.99
C ASN A 141 2.36 8.95 21.24
N TYR A 142 2.75 8.70 19.99
CA TYR A 142 3.66 9.58 19.26
C TYR A 142 3.09 10.98 19.00
N LEU A 143 1.78 11.08 18.74
CA LEU A 143 1.08 12.36 18.53
C LEU A 143 0.04 12.65 19.63
N GLU A 144 -0.20 11.75 20.55
CA GLU A 144 -1.28 11.88 21.54
C GLU A 144 -1.17 13.14 22.39
N ASN A 145 0.04 13.53 22.77
CA ASN A 145 0.31 14.75 23.54
C ASN A 145 0.04 16.05 22.79
N LYS A 146 -0.14 15.99 21.47
CA LYS A 146 -0.48 17.12 20.59
C LYS A 146 -2.00 17.25 20.36
N ILE A 147 -2.78 16.28 20.84
CA ILE A 147 -4.24 16.26 20.65
C ILE A 147 -4.93 17.05 21.77
N GLU A 148 -5.89 17.86 21.39
CA GLU A 148 -6.77 18.55 22.35
C GLU A 148 -7.70 17.53 23.03
N LYS A 149 -7.71 17.50 24.36
CA LYS A 149 -8.37 16.42 25.15
C LYS A 149 -9.85 16.22 24.87
N ASN A 150 -10.54 17.22 24.38
CA ASN A 150 -12.00 17.18 24.21
C ASN A 150 -12.42 17.17 22.73
N LYS A 151 -11.50 16.84 21.80
CA LYS A 151 -11.80 16.78 20.38
C LYS A 151 -11.53 15.40 19.80
N ASP A 152 -12.48 14.92 19.03
CA ASP A 152 -12.25 13.75 18.18
C ASP A 152 -11.33 14.13 17.00
N VAL A 153 -10.55 13.17 16.53
CA VAL A 153 -9.53 13.39 15.51
C VAL A 153 -10.00 12.92 14.14
N VAL A 154 -9.72 13.73 13.13
CA VAL A 154 -9.76 13.35 11.72
C VAL A 154 -8.35 13.30 11.18
N SER A 155 -7.95 12.23 10.52
CA SER A 155 -6.69 12.19 9.78
C SER A 155 -6.94 12.37 8.28
N LEU A 156 -6.23 13.31 7.68
CA LEU A 156 -6.11 13.45 6.23
C LEU A 156 -4.79 12.84 5.78
N VAL A 157 -4.88 11.72 5.07
CA VAL A 157 -3.74 10.99 4.50
C VAL A 157 -3.60 11.36 3.04
N LEU A 158 -2.56 12.12 2.72
CA LEU A 158 -2.29 12.63 1.37
C LEU A 158 -1.39 11.66 0.59
N GLY A 159 -1.86 11.17 -0.53
CA GLY A 159 -1.07 10.46 -1.53
C GLY A 159 -0.19 11.42 -2.33
N GLY A 160 -0.29 11.39 -3.64
CA GLY A 160 0.44 12.31 -4.50
C GLY A 160 0.13 12.11 -5.98
N PRO A 161 0.57 13.01 -6.83
CA PRO A 161 0.24 12.98 -8.25
C PRO A 161 0.66 11.67 -8.90
N THR A 162 -0.15 11.24 -9.85
CA THR A 162 0.07 10.07 -10.69
C THR A 162 -0.27 10.42 -12.14
N LYS A 163 -0.07 9.49 -13.06
CA LYS A 163 -0.55 9.67 -14.44
C LYS A 163 -2.09 9.78 -14.56
N HIS A 164 -2.83 9.44 -13.50
CA HIS A 164 -4.30 9.45 -13.47
C HIS A 164 -4.89 10.62 -12.68
N TYR A 165 -4.15 11.16 -11.72
CA TYR A 165 -4.63 12.19 -10.80
C TYR A 165 -3.58 13.28 -10.62
N ASP A 166 -3.99 14.55 -10.70
CA ASP A 166 -3.14 15.69 -10.38
C ASP A 166 -3.49 16.26 -9.00
N TYR A 167 -2.50 16.96 -8.43
CA TYR A 167 -2.62 17.65 -7.15
C TYR A 167 -2.60 19.16 -7.37
N SER A 168 -3.46 19.65 -8.29
CA SER A 168 -3.65 21.07 -8.50
C SER A 168 -4.25 21.73 -7.26
N ASP A 169 -3.93 23.00 -7.05
CA ASP A 169 -4.42 23.76 -5.90
C ASP A 169 -5.95 23.75 -5.83
N ALA A 170 -6.63 23.86 -6.98
CA ALA A 170 -8.10 23.78 -7.06
C ALA A 170 -8.65 22.43 -6.54
N ASN A 171 -8.03 21.31 -6.93
CA ASN A 171 -8.43 19.98 -6.44
C ASN A 171 -8.21 19.85 -4.94
N MET A 172 -7.06 20.33 -4.43
CA MET A 172 -6.75 20.26 -3.00
C MET A 172 -7.65 21.17 -2.18
N ILE A 173 -7.91 22.41 -2.60
CA ILE A 173 -8.86 23.32 -1.95
C ILE A 173 -10.25 22.72 -1.88
N ASN A 174 -10.73 22.07 -2.95
CA ASN A 174 -12.02 21.38 -2.93
C ASN A 174 -12.09 20.28 -1.86
N ILE A 175 -11.02 19.48 -1.72
CA ILE A 175 -10.93 18.45 -0.67
C ILE A 175 -10.88 19.10 0.71
N PHE A 176 -10.06 20.12 0.89
CA PHE A 176 -9.89 20.82 2.17
C PHE A 176 -11.17 21.49 2.62
N SER A 177 -11.95 22.08 1.69
CA SER A 177 -13.23 22.70 2.01
C SER A 177 -14.26 21.72 2.54
N LYS A 178 -14.34 20.51 1.94
CA LYS A 178 -15.24 19.44 2.41
C LYS A 178 -14.85 18.94 3.81
N ILE A 179 -13.55 18.80 4.07
CA ILE A 179 -13.06 18.43 5.39
C ILE A 179 -13.35 19.56 6.39
N ASN A 180 -13.02 20.79 6.05
CA ASN A 180 -13.18 21.94 6.96
C ASN A 180 -14.64 22.14 7.41
N LYS A 181 -15.61 21.93 6.52
CA LYS A 181 -17.04 21.93 6.90
C LYS A 181 -17.32 20.94 8.04
N ASN A 182 -16.90 19.69 7.88
CA ASN A 182 -17.08 18.66 8.91
C ASN A 182 -16.32 18.98 10.22
N LEU A 183 -15.11 19.59 10.12
CA LEU A 183 -14.32 19.97 11.30
C LEU A 183 -15.07 20.99 12.17
N ILE A 184 -15.69 21.98 11.54
CA ILE A 184 -16.44 23.03 12.24
C ILE A 184 -17.72 22.46 12.83
N ASP A 185 -18.52 21.78 12.01
CA ASP A 185 -19.85 21.29 12.39
C ASP A 185 -19.80 20.28 13.56
N LYS A 186 -18.71 19.51 13.66
CA LYS A 186 -18.54 18.43 14.66
C LYS A 186 -17.47 18.70 15.71
N ASN A 187 -16.89 19.90 15.76
CA ASN A 187 -15.80 20.27 16.68
C ASN A 187 -14.65 19.25 16.70
N LEU A 188 -14.09 18.96 15.52
CA LEU A 188 -13.05 17.96 15.33
C LEU A 188 -11.66 18.61 15.23
N GLN A 189 -10.61 17.84 15.52
CA GLN A 189 -9.22 18.22 15.28
C GLN A 189 -8.66 17.46 14.06
N LEU A 190 -7.89 18.16 13.23
CA LEU A 190 -7.28 17.59 12.02
C LEU A 190 -5.82 17.20 12.24
N ILE A 191 -5.43 16.01 11.79
CA ILE A 191 -4.03 15.63 11.53
C ILE A 191 -3.86 15.47 10.02
N VAL A 192 -2.88 16.15 9.44
CA VAL A 192 -2.50 15.97 8.02
C VAL A 192 -1.17 15.23 7.97
N VAL A 193 -1.15 14.11 7.27
CA VAL A 193 0.07 13.33 7.01
C VAL A 193 0.30 13.16 5.52
N ARG A 194 1.56 13.19 5.12
CA ARG A 194 1.98 13.10 3.72
C ARG A 194 2.65 11.77 3.39
N SER A 195 2.55 11.39 2.13
CA SER A 195 3.37 10.32 1.53
C SER A 195 4.63 10.88 0.86
N ASN A 196 5.53 9.97 0.43
CA ASN A 196 6.71 10.32 -0.38
C ASN A 196 6.35 11.03 -1.70
N ARG A 197 5.13 10.84 -2.22
CA ARG A 197 4.67 11.43 -3.48
C ARG A 197 3.98 12.78 -3.31
N THR A 198 3.62 13.17 -2.08
CA THR A 198 2.91 14.42 -1.82
C THR A 198 3.83 15.61 -2.10
N PRO A 199 3.46 16.52 -3.02
CA PRO A 199 4.25 17.72 -3.30
C PRO A 199 4.35 18.62 -2.08
N GLN A 200 5.49 19.31 -1.89
CA GLN A 200 5.64 20.27 -0.79
C GLN A 200 4.60 21.38 -0.86
N LYS A 201 4.34 21.91 -2.06
CA LYS A 201 3.29 22.92 -2.25
C LYS A 201 1.91 22.52 -1.73
N THR A 202 1.57 21.23 -1.75
CA THR A 202 0.29 20.72 -1.20
C THR A 202 0.27 20.85 0.32
N ILE A 203 1.40 20.60 0.98
CA ILE A 203 1.54 20.77 2.44
C ILE A 203 1.50 22.26 2.81
N ASP A 204 2.16 23.10 2.04
CA ASP A 204 2.17 24.55 2.28
C ASP A 204 0.76 25.13 2.09
N LEU A 205 0.04 24.69 1.07
CA LEU A 205 -1.37 25.01 0.85
C LEU A 205 -2.26 24.53 2.01
N ALA A 206 -2.01 23.33 2.55
CA ALA A 206 -2.74 22.82 3.70
C ALA A 206 -2.50 23.68 4.95
N LYS A 207 -1.26 24.13 5.19
CA LYS A 207 -0.92 25.04 6.30
C LYS A 207 -1.63 26.40 6.17
N GLU A 208 -1.65 26.95 4.98
CA GLU A 208 -2.33 28.20 4.70
C GLU A 208 -3.85 28.08 4.86
N TYR A 209 -4.43 27.03 4.25
CA TYR A 209 -5.86 26.80 4.27
C TYR A 209 -6.42 26.52 5.66
N PHE A 210 -5.74 25.66 6.36
CA PHE A 210 -6.17 25.22 7.67
C PHE A 210 -5.43 25.99 8.79
N ASN A 211 -5.66 27.17 9.17
CA ASN A 211 -4.87 28.02 10.08
C ASN A 211 -5.09 27.88 11.61
N LYS A 212 -6.01 27.01 12.12
CA LYS A 212 -6.26 26.78 13.56
C LYS A 212 -6.58 25.30 13.87
N SER A 213 -6.24 24.81 15.07
CA SER A 213 -6.55 23.45 15.61
C SER A 213 -6.07 22.27 14.73
N ARG A 214 -4.76 22.24 14.40
CA ARG A 214 -4.24 21.25 13.46
C ARG A 214 -2.83 20.80 13.76
N ILE A 215 -2.58 19.57 13.36
CA ILE A 215 -1.25 18.99 13.32
C ILE A 215 -0.94 18.65 11.87
N ILE A 216 -0.01 19.39 11.26
CA ILE A 216 0.45 19.12 9.90
C ILE A 216 1.86 18.57 9.97
N ILE A 217 2.05 17.35 9.47
CA ILE A 217 3.32 16.66 9.45
C ILE A 217 4.04 16.98 8.13
N ASP A 218 5.07 17.79 8.22
CA ASP A 218 5.82 18.32 7.07
C ASP A 218 6.66 17.27 6.35
N ASN A 219 7.22 16.35 7.12
CA ASN A 219 8.08 15.30 6.59
C ASN A 219 7.35 13.97 6.46
N VAL A 220 7.86 13.10 5.61
CA VAL A 220 7.39 11.71 5.59
C VAL A 220 7.85 11.04 6.87
N ASP A 221 6.90 10.72 7.73
CA ASP A 221 7.12 10.15 9.06
C ASP A 221 6.18 8.96 9.28
N LYS A 222 6.75 7.76 9.30
CA LYS A 222 6.00 6.51 9.53
C LYS A 222 5.32 6.51 10.89
N LYS A 223 5.98 6.98 11.95
CA LYS A 223 5.40 6.99 13.30
C LYS A 223 4.22 7.95 13.39
N ALA A 224 4.34 9.14 12.79
CA ALA A 224 3.24 10.09 12.72
C ALA A 224 2.05 9.53 11.89
N TYR A 225 2.33 8.85 10.77
CA TYR A 225 1.29 8.18 9.97
C TYR A 225 0.54 7.14 10.79
N LEU A 226 1.24 6.21 11.45
CA LEU A 226 0.60 5.17 12.28
C LEU A 226 -0.15 5.78 13.46
N SER A 227 0.44 6.76 14.14
CA SER A 227 -0.20 7.47 15.24
C SER A 227 -1.48 8.20 14.78
N SER A 228 -1.45 8.81 13.60
CA SER A 228 -2.64 9.44 13.02
C SER A 228 -3.77 8.45 12.79
N LEU A 229 -3.47 7.26 12.27
CA LEU A 229 -4.44 6.18 12.11
C LEU A 229 -4.98 5.69 13.48
N ALA A 230 -4.10 5.55 14.48
CA ALA A 230 -4.47 5.10 15.82
C ALA A 230 -5.39 6.09 16.55
N LEU A 231 -5.12 7.39 16.44
CA LEU A 231 -5.85 8.46 17.14
C LEU A 231 -7.17 8.84 16.47
N SER A 232 -7.30 8.60 15.16
CA SER A 232 -8.45 9.06 14.40
C SER A 232 -9.75 8.38 14.80
N LYS A 233 -10.82 9.19 14.82
CA LYS A 233 -12.22 8.74 14.75
C LYS A 233 -12.67 8.56 13.31
N TYR A 234 -12.19 9.41 12.41
CA TYR A 234 -12.44 9.37 10.96
C TYR A 234 -11.13 9.46 10.21
N ILE A 235 -11.01 8.70 9.13
CA ILE A 235 -9.82 8.71 8.27
C ILE A 235 -10.26 9.17 6.88
N VAL A 236 -9.59 10.19 6.34
CA VAL A 236 -9.75 10.65 4.96
C VAL A 236 -8.49 10.29 4.19
N VAL A 237 -8.64 9.58 3.08
CA VAL A 237 -7.51 9.17 2.21
C VAL A 237 -7.78 9.64 0.79
N THR A 238 -6.81 10.23 0.13
CA THR A 238 -6.93 10.62 -1.29
C THR A 238 -7.01 9.39 -2.21
N CYS A 239 -7.84 9.48 -3.25
CA CYS A 239 -8.25 8.34 -4.10
C CYS A 239 -7.15 7.70 -4.94
N ASP A 240 -5.97 8.33 -5.03
CA ASP A 240 -4.83 7.89 -5.83
C ASP A 240 -4.02 6.73 -5.22
N SER A 241 -4.27 6.39 -3.96
CA SER A 241 -3.49 5.38 -3.23
C SER A 241 -4.33 4.24 -2.68
N SER A 242 -4.48 3.19 -3.47
CA SER A 242 -5.11 1.94 -3.01
C SER A 242 -4.38 1.31 -1.81
N SER A 243 -3.05 1.46 -1.73
CA SER A 243 -2.27 0.94 -0.58
C SER A 243 -2.66 1.61 0.72
N MET A 244 -2.68 2.95 0.78
CA MET A 244 -3.03 3.68 2.01
C MET A 244 -4.49 3.47 2.43
N ILE A 245 -5.41 3.32 1.45
CA ILE A 245 -6.81 2.95 1.74
C ILE A 245 -6.86 1.55 2.35
N SER A 246 -6.08 0.59 1.82
CA SER A 246 -6.02 -0.78 2.37
C SER A 246 -5.38 -0.82 3.76
N GLU A 247 -4.33 -0.04 3.99
CA GLU A 247 -3.69 0.12 5.30
C GLU A 247 -4.66 0.72 6.33
N ALA A 248 -5.42 1.75 5.94
CA ALA A 248 -6.43 2.34 6.80
C ALA A 248 -7.55 1.33 7.16
N ALA A 249 -7.91 0.42 6.24
CA ALA A 249 -8.95 -0.58 6.44
C ALA A 249 -8.63 -1.60 7.56
N LEU A 250 -7.35 -1.74 7.93
CA LEU A 250 -6.92 -2.53 9.08
C LEU A 250 -7.47 -1.99 10.42
N THR A 251 -7.75 -0.68 10.48
CA THR A 251 -8.17 -0.03 11.73
C THR A 251 -9.61 -0.32 12.13
N GLY A 252 -10.49 -0.65 11.18
CA GLY A 252 -11.94 -0.78 11.41
C GLY A 252 -12.67 0.55 11.59
N LYS A 253 -11.98 1.69 11.38
CA LYS A 253 -12.52 3.04 11.55
C LYS A 253 -13.15 3.54 10.25
N PRO A 254 -14.15 4.44 10.30
CA PRO A 254 -14.73 5.07 9.13
C PRO A 254 -13.71 5.72 8.21
N ILE A 255 -13.69 5.29 6.93
CA ILE A 255 -12.74 5.77 5.92
C ILE A 255 -13.49 6.50 4.83
N TYR A 256 -13.14 7.76 4.61
CA TYR A 256 -13.63 8.58 3.52
C TYR A 256 -12.59 8.69 2.42
N VAL A 257 -13.01 8.45 1.19
CA VAL A 257 -12.15 8.63 0.02
C VAL A 257 -12.34 10.04 -0.54
N ALA A 258 -11.26 10.83 -0.49
CA ALA A 258 -11.21 12.14 -1.10
C ALA A 258 -10.97 12.03 -2.60
N MET A 259 -12.01 12.27 -3.40
CA MET A 259 -11.96 12.10 -4.84
C MET A 259 -11.26 13.28 -5.53
N ILE A 260 -10.36 12.96 -6.44
CA ILE A 260 -9.71 13.86 -7.39
C ILE A 260 -10.23 13.48 -8.78
N PRO A 261 -10.65 14.44 -9.61
CA PRO A 261 -11.07 14.14 -10.98
C PRO A 261 -9.95 13.45 -11.76
N PRO A 262 -10.23 12.33 -12.45
CA PRO A 262 -9.19 11.60 -13.15
C PRO A 262 -8.79 12.31 -14.46
N LEU A 263 -7.48 12.44 -14.70
CA LEU A 263 -6.90 12.96 -15.95
C LEU A 263 -7.01 11.95 -17.11
N LYS A 264 -7.07 10.67 -16.77
CA LYS A 264 -7.12 9.53 -17.71
C LYS A 264 -8.00 8.43 -17.15
N ASN A 265 -8.29 7.43 -18.01
CA ASN A 265 -9.05 6.26 -17.60
C ASN A 265 -8.46 5.62 -16.32
N ASP A 266 -9.24 5.61 -15.24
CA ASP A 266 -8.88 5.06 -13.92
C ASP A 266 -9.68 3.80 -13.57
N LYS A 267 -10.19 3.05 -14.54
CA LYS A 267 -11.05 1.86 -14.34
C LYS A 267 -10.55 0.91 -13.25
N ARG A 268 -9.22 0.70 -13.17
CA ARG A 268 -8.62 -0.16 -12.15
C ARG A 268 -8.84 0.40 -10.74
N PHE A 269 -8.58 1.69 -10.56
CA PHE A 269 -8.80 2.37 -9.26
C PHE A 269 -10.30 2.44 -8.93
N LYS A 270 -11.15 2.67 -9.95
CA LYS A 270 -12.60 2.66 -9.76
C LYS A 270 -13.08 1.29 -9.27
N LYS A 271 -12.68 0.19 -9.91
CA LYS A 271 -13.02 -1.17 -9.46
C LYS A 271 -12.63 -1.42 -8.00
N PHE A 272 -11.45 -0.95 -7.60
CA PHE A 272 -10.98 -1.06 -6.23
C PHE A 272 -11.90 -0.27 -5.27
N ARG A 273 -12.21 0.98 -5.58
CA ARG A 273 -13.10 1.81 -4.75
C ARG A 273 -14.52 1.23 -4.67
N ASP A 274 -15.08 0.81 -5.81
CA ASP A 274 -16.40 0.17 -5.87
C ASP A 274 -16.47 -1.10 -4.98
N LEU A 275 -15.38 -1.89 -4.95
CA LEU A 275 -15.29 -3.06 -4.06
C LEU A 275 -15.29 -2.64 -2.59
N PHE A 276 -14.49 -1.64 -2.21
CA PHE A 276 -14.39 -1.17 -0.83
C PHE A 276 -15.69 -0.50 -0.35
N GLU A 277 -16.39 0.22 -1.23
CA GLU A 277 -17.72 0.76 -0.96
C GLU A 277 -18.75 -0.38 -0.76
N LYS A 278 -18.74 -1.39 -1.65
CA LYS A 278 -19.62 -2.58 -1.53
C LYS A 278 -19.38 -3.36 -0.24
N LEU A 279 -18.15 -3.41 0.23
CA LEU A 279 -17.77 -4.03 1.52
C LEU A 279 -18.07 -3.11 2.72
N ASN A 280 -18.68 -1.96 2.50
CA ASN A 280 -18.95 -0.95 3.51
C ASN A 280 -17.70 -0.45 4.26
N ILE A 281 -16.51 -0.55 3.64
CA ILE A 281 -15.23 -0.10 4.22
C ILE A 281 -15.06 1.39 4.03
N THR A 282 -15.38 1.90 2.84
CA THR A 282 -15.19 3.31 2.47
C THR A 282 -16.49 3.99 2.06
N ARG A 283 -16.53 5.31 2.27
CA ARG A 283 -17.55 6.21 1.73
C ARG A 283 -16.88 7.39 1.03
N ASN A 284 -17.62 8.04 0.13
CA ASN A 284 -17.14 9.27 -0.50
C ASN A 284 -17.14 10.44 0.51
N LEU A 285 -16.13 11.31 0.45
CA LEU A 285 -16.00 12.50 1.29
C LEU A 285 -17.11 13.55 1.08
N ASP A 286 -17.95 13.42 0.07
CA ASP A 286 -19.06 14.37 -0.20
C ASP A 286 -20.17 14.36 0.87
N LYS A 287 -20.14 13.38 1.79
CA LYS A 287 -21.09 13.26 2.89
C LYS A 287 -20.52 13.79 4.20
N GLU A 288 -21.41 14.08 5.15
CA GLU A 288 -21.03 14.35 6.53
C GLU A 288 -20.35 13.14 7.15
N PHE A 289 -19.44 13.40 8.12
CA PHE A 289 -18.79 12.33 8.85
C PHE A 289 -19.78 11.61 9.75
N GLU A 290 -19.91 10.31 9.53
CA GLU A 290 -20.74 9.38 10.28
C GLU A 290 -19.88 8.23 10.84
N ILE A 291 -20.39 7.57 11.88
CA ILE A 291 -19.78 6.33 12.40
C ILE A 291 -20.48 5.16 11.74
N TRP A 292 -19.69 4.19 11.27
CA TRP A 292 -20.17 2.89 10.84
C TRP A 292 -19.13 1.81 11.16
N ASN A 293 -19.55 0.57 11.14
CA ASN A 293 -18.70 -0.58 11.35
C ASN A 293 -18.55 -1.39 10.07
N TYR A 294 -17.39 -1.99 9.89
CA TYR A 294 -17.09 -2.96 8.84
C TYR A 294 -16.09 -4.01 9.37
N GLU A 295 -15.99 -5.13 8.69
CA GLU A 295 -15.00 -6.17 9.00
C GLU A 295 -13.60 -5.68 8.63
N LYS A 296 -12.70 -5.64 9.61
CA LYS A 296 -11.29 -5.24 9.38
C LYS A 296 -10.63 -6.13 8.35
N LEU A 297 -9.94 -5.52 7.40
CA LEU A 297 -9.19 -6.29 6.41
C LEU A 297 -7.78 -6.60 6.91
N ASN A 298 -7.47 -7.89 7.05
CA ASN A 298 -6.11 -8.38 7.24
C ASN A 298 -5.77 -9.38 6.13
N GLU A 299 -5.70 -8.86 4.90
CA GLU A 299 -5.47 -9.66 3.71
C GLU A 299 -4.09 -10.31 3.68
N THR A 300 -3.08 -9.65 4.29
CA THR A 300 -1.72 -10.21 4.35
C THR A 300 -1.71 -11.52 5.14
N ASN A 301 -2.32 -11.55 6.32
CA ASN A 301 -2.42 -12.76 7.15
C ASN A 301 -3.24 -13.84 6.47
N ARG A 302 -4.38 -13.50 5.86
CA ARG A 302 -5.23 -14.45 5.14
C ARG A 302 -4.47 -15.14 4.01
N ILE A 303 -3.82 -14.36 3.13
CA ILE A 303 -3.04 -14.89 2.00
C ILE A 303 -1.86 -15.73 2.49
N ALA A 304 -1.11 -15.25 3.48
CA ALA A 304 0.01 -15.99 4.05
C ALA A 304 -0.44 -17.35 4.62
N SER A 305 -1.59 -17.38 5.31
CA SER A 305 -2.16 -18.63 5.87
C SER A 305 -2.52 -19.65 4.78
N GLU A 306 -3.06 -19.19 3.65
CA GLU A 306 -3.35 -20.04 2.50
C GLU A 306 -2.06 -20.60 1.84
N ILE A 307 -1.03 -19.75 1.71
CA ILE A 307 0.27 -20.15 1.17
C ILE A 307 0.96 -21.15 2.11
N LYS A 308 0.98 -20.89 3.43
CA LYS A 308 1.58 -21.80 4.43
C LYS A 308 1.05 -23.23 4.31
N LYS A 309 -0.27 -23.40 4.14
CA LYS A 309 -0.91 -24.73 3.96
C LYS A 309 -0.42 -25.49 2.72
N LYS A 310 0.24 -24.83 1.78
CA LYS A 310 0.72 -25.45 0.53
C LYS A 310 2.23 -25.67 0.53
N ILE A 311 2.99 -25.00 1.42
CA ILE A 311 4.44 -25.11 1.50
C ILE A 311 4.92 -25.95 2.71
N SER A 312 4.02 -26.22 3.67
CA SER A 312 4.22 -27.21 4.76
C SER A 312 3.99 -28.65 4.20
#